data_48004bdc9344ea690719e59bbde2ab57
#
_entry.id   48004bdc9344ea690719e59bbde2ab57
#
_cell.length_a   1.000
_cell.length_b   1.000
_cell.length_c   1.000
_cell.angle_alpha   90.00
_cell.angle_beta   90.00
_cell.angle_gamma   90.00
#
_symmetry.space_group_name_H-M   'P 1'
#
loop_
_entity.id
_entity.type
_entity.pdbx_description
1 polymer ?
#
loop_
_entity_poly.entity_id
_entity_poly.type
_entity_poly.pdbx_seq_one_letter_code
_entity_poly.pdbx_strand_id
1 'polypeptide(L)'
;MRLSELIEHQPHSRRGPSLDPDVVRVTHDSRTAAPATLFAAFPGLTHDGRGFLADAVARGAVAALGAAPAPSPLTIPYLEVEDPRRMAGLLAARLAGDPSSHLVMVGVTGTSGKTTTALLVDRVLSAVHPRSGLFGTLVYRGAGGDKGALIASRTTPEATDLQPLLAGLVGDGGTAAVLECSSHALVLERPAGCAFDVALFLNLTRDHLDFHRDLPDYFEAKVRLFSLLKPSGKGVINADDPWGQRLMERLIERLPRERVVGFSLQDQPGADVTGKILPSLPSEGTRLRVSARATGEEFEVVSPLLGRPNAENLLAATATALALGIPGATAAAALSSLQTVPGRLEPVPNPFGYTLLVDYAHKPAALEGVLRTARSLAGAPRGKVIVVFGCGGDRDRGKRAEMGRIAAELADETVLTSDNPRSEDPRAILEEIRAGYERTGRAATMVPDRRQAITTALRLARSGDVVVIAGKGHETYQETSGRKEPFDDRVVARELLAEATSGRALAGGAR
;
A
#
# COMPACT_ATOMS: atom_id res chain seq x y z
N MET A 1 29.72 -15.65 7.08
CA MET A 1 29.56 -16.80 6.15
C MET A 1 30.54 -16.60 5.00
N ARG A 2 31.24 -17.63 4.56
CA ARG A 2 32.12 -17.53 3.38
C ARG A 2 31.32 -17.25 2.12
N LEU A 3 31.90 -16.50 1.18
CA LEU A 3 31.21 -16.19 -0.09
C LEU A 3 30.84 -17.49 -0.84
N SER A 4 31.73 -18.48 -0.88
CA SER A 4 31.49 -19.78 -1.51
C SER A 4 30.29 -20.52 -0.88
N GLU A 5 30.18 -20.51 0.45
CA GLU A 5 29.02 -21.08 1.17
C GLU A 5 27.76 -20.32 0.85
N LEU A 6 27.81 -18.96 0.86
CA LEU A 6 26.64 -18.11 0.63
C LEU A 6 26.03 -18.34 -0.74
N ILE A 7 26.84 -18.52 -1.78
CA ILE A 7 26.40 -18.71 -3.17
C ILE A 7 26.23 -20.18 -3.57
N GLU A 8 26.41 -21.11 -2.65
CA GLU A 8 26.23 -22.53 -2.92
C GLU A 8 24.86 -22.83 -3.52
N HIS A 9 24.82 -23.60 -4.61
CA HIS A 9 23.63 -23.93 -5.40
C HIS A 9 22.97 -22.76 -6.12
N GLN A 10 23.57 -21.56 -6.13
CA GLN A 10 23.05 -20.43 -6.89
C GLN A 10 23.72 -20.33 -8.27
N PRO A 11 22.95 -20.13 -9.37
CA PRO A 11 23.53 -20.00 -10.70
C PRO A 11 24.28 -18.67 -10.84
N HIS A 12 25.57 -18.75 -11.14
CA HIS A 12 26.42 -17.57 -11.33
C HIS A 12 27.66 -17.90 -12.17
N SER A 13 28.28 -16.85 -12.75
CA SER A 13 29.64 -16.88 -13.26
C SER A 13 30.50 -15.94 -12.45
N ARG A 14 31.66 -16.40 -12.01
CA ARG A 14 32.59 -15.60 -11.18
C ARG A 14 33.63 -14.91 -12.04
N ARG A 15 33.90 -13.65 -11.79
CA ARG A 15 34.93 -12.82 -12.39
C ARG A 15 35.84 -12.19 -11.32
N GLY A 16 37.03 -11.75 -11.74
CA GLY A 16 37.98 -11.10 -10.85
C GLY A 16 38.80 -12.07 -9.99
N PRO A 17 39.34 -11.62 -8.86
CA PRO A 17 40.20 -12.42 -7.99
C PRO A 17 39.48 -13.64 -7.42
N SER A 18 40.23 -14.76 -7.27
CA SER A 18 39.74 -16.01 -6.65
C SER A 18 39.74 -15.96 -5.13
N LEU A 19 39.31 -14.83 -4.54
CA LEU A 19 39.21 -14.64 -3.10
C LEU A 19 37.88 -15.18 -2.57
N ASP A 20 37.90 -15.82 -1.41
CA ASP A 20 36.73 -16.32 -0.72
C ASP A 20 36.50 -15.58 0.61
N PRO A 21 36.06 -14.30 0.56
CA PRO A 21 35.94 -13.48 1.75
C PRO A 21 34.71 -13.89 2.60
N ASP A 22 34.78 -13.53 3.88
CA ASP A 22 33.60 -13.56 4.73
C ASP A 22 32.62 -12.42 4.34
N VAL A 23 31.35 -12.76 4.25
CA VAL A 23 30.23 -11.83 3.98
C VAL A 23 29.32 -11.81 5.21
N VAL A 24 29.01 -10.61 5.70
CA VAL A 24 28.08 -10.38 6.83
C VAL A 24 26.86 -9.54 6.46
N ARG A 25 26.89 -8.93 5.27
CA ARG A 25 25.82 -8.05 4.78
C ARG A 25 25.72 -8.09 3.26
N VAL A 26 24.51 -7.97 2.77
CA VAL A 26 24.21 -7.63 1.36
C VAL A 26 23.60 -6.24 1.31
N THR A 27 24.07 -5.36 0.43
CA THR A 27 23.45 -4.05 0.20
C THR A 27 23.44 -3.68 -1.28
N HIS A 28 22.42 -2.95 -1.70
CA HIS A 28 22.31 -2.35 -3.03
C HIS A 28 22.72 -0.86 -3.05
N ASP A 29 22.92 -0.26 -1.89
CA ASP A 29 23.33 1.14 -1.74
C ASP A 29 24.81 1.21 -1.36
N SER A 30 25.66 1.71 -2.28
CA SER A 30 27.10 1.85 -2.04
C SER A 30 27.43 2.70 -0.81
N ARG A 31 26.59 3.66 -0.47
CA ARG A 31 26.76 4.56 0.69
C ARG A 31 26.64 3.81 2.02
N THR A 32 25.93 2.69 2.05
CA THR A 32 25.74 1.83 3.23
C THR A 32 26.72 0.65 3.25
N ALA A 33 27.60 0.53 2.26
CA ALA A 33 28.65 -0.48 2.25
C ALA A 33 29.59 -0.27 3.45
N ALA A 34 30.07 -1.37 4.02
CA ALA A 34 30.93 -1.45 5.18
C ALA A 34 31.85 -2.70 5.04
N PRO A 35 32.81 -2.93 5.92
CA PRO A 35 33.62 -4.14 5.90
C PRO A 35 32.78 -5.42 5.83
N ALA A 36 33.24 -6.40 5.03
CA ALA A 36 32.56 -7.68 4.78
C ALA A 36 31.17 -7.58 4.09
N THR A 37 30.94 -6.56 3.29
CA THR A 37 29.72 -6.37 2.49
C THR A 37 29.82 -7.04 1.12
N LEU A 38 28.77 -7.75 0.70
CA LEU A 38 28.49 -8.09 -0.70
C LEU A 38 27.65 -6.95 -1.31
N PHE A 39 28.22 -6.23 -2.27
CA PHE A 39 27.53 -5.15 -2.97
C PHE A 39 26.71 -5.67 -4.15
N ALA A 40 25.41 -5.37 -4.18
CA ALA A 40 24.50 -5.76 -5.26
C ALA A 40 24.32 -4.61 -6.26
N ALA A 41 24.97 -4.71 -7.40
CA ALA A 41 24.93 -3.72 -8.47
C ALA A 41 23.67 -3.91 -9.34
N PHE A 42 22.55 -3.27 -8.96
CA PHE A 42 21.29 -3.37 -9.70
C PHE A 42 21.31 -2.53 -10.99
N PRO A 43 20.82 -3.07 -12.11
CA PRO A 43 20.45 -2.22 -13.23
C PRO A 43 19.25 -1.34 -12.80
N GLY A 44 19.46 -0.03 -12.82
CA GLY A 44 18.43 0.96 -12.47
C GLY A 44 17.83 1.63 -13.70
N LEU A 45 16.69 2.31 -13.54
CA LEU A 45 16.03 3.07 -14.62
C LEU A 45 16.82 4.32 -15.02
N THR A 46 17.54 4.94 -14.09
CA THR A 46 18.30 6.18 -14.30
C THR A 46 19.80 6.00 -14.16
N HIS A 47 20.25 5.05 -13.35
CA HIS A 47 21.67 4.79 -13.08
C HIS A 47 21.92 3.28 -13.06
N ASP A 48 23.05 2.87 -13.61
CA ASP A 48 23.55 1.49 -13.49
C ASP A 48 24.33 1.34 -12.18
N GLY A 49 23.91 0.41 -11.32
CA GLY A 49 24.58 0.13 -10.04
C GLY A 49 26.05 -0.26 -10.18
N ARG A 50 26.47 -0.79 -11.33
CA ARG A 50 27.87 -1.11 -11.61
C ARG A 50 28.80 0.11 -11.53
N GLY A 51 28.28 1.31 -11.85
CA GLY A 51 29.00 2.58 -11.73
C GLY A 51 29.38 2.95 -10.29
N PHE A 52 28.76 2.35 -9.29
CA PHE A 52 29.03 2.60 -7.87
C PHE A 52 29.92 1.53 -7.21
N LEU A 53 30.44 0.58 -7.99
CA LEU A 53 31.28 -0.50 -7.46
C LEU A 53 32.54 0.03 -6.77
N ALA A 54 33.21 1.00 -7.38
CA ALA A 54 34.43 1.59 -6.80
C ALA A 54 34.17 2.26 -5.44
N ASP A 55 33.04 2.98 -5.30
CA ASP A 55 32.62 3.58 -4.04
C ASP A 55 32.31 2.52 -2.97
N ALA A 56 31.59 1.46 -3.35
CA ALA A 56 31.31 0.33 -2.45
C ALA A 56 32.60 -0.35 -1.96
N VAL A 57 33.57 -0.59 -2.87
CA VAL A 57 34.88 -1.16 -2.52
C VAL A 57 35.65 -0.27 -1.57
N ALA A 58 35.69 1.06 -1.84
CA ALA A 58 36.35 2.01 -0.97
C ALA A 58 35.76 2.05 0.46
N ARG A 59 34.49 1.66 0.61
CA ARG A 59 33.80 1.55 1.90
C ARG A 59 33.89 0.16 2.54
N GLY A 60 34.56 -0.79 1.91
CA GLY A 60 34.83 -2.11 2.48
C GLY A 60 34.01 -3.25 1.91
N ALA A 61 33.37 -3.09 0.75
CA ALA A 61 32.78 -4.22 0.04
C ALA A 61 33.89 -5.22 -0.35
N VAL A 62 33.65 -6.49 -0.05
CA VAL A 62 34.62 -7.60 -0.26
C VAL A 62 34.24 -8.48 -1.43
N ALA A 63 33.03 -8.38 -1.93
CA ALA A 63 32.52 -9.04 -3.12
C ALA A 63 31.39 -8.19 -3.73
N ALA A 64 31.07 -8.45 -4.98
CA ALA A 64 29.91 -7.82 -5.64
C ALA A 64 29.15 -8.84 -6.50
N LEU A 65 27.88 -8.53 -6.81
CA LEU A 65 27.07 -9.23 -7.80
C LEU A 65 26.38 -8.22 -8.72
N GLY A 66 26.09 -8.64 -9.94
CA GLY A 66 25.38 -7.83 -10.90
C GLY A 66 25.19 -8.54 -12.23
N ALA A 67 24.56 -7.85 -13.20
CA ALA A 67 24.41 -8.36 -14.54
C ALA A 67 25.77 -8.40 -15.29
N ALA A 68 25.87 -9.31 -16.28
CA ALA A 68 27.00 -9.34 -17.21
C ALA A 68 26.93 -8.13 -18.18
N PRO A 69 28.09 -7.66 -18.73
CA PRO A 69 29.43 -8.04 -18.33
C PRO A 69 29.87 -7.36 -17.02
N ALA A 70 30.74 -8.04 -16.28
CA ALA A 70 31.39 -7.45 -15.11
C ALA A 70 32.17 -6.18 -15.48
N PRO A 71 32.19 -5.13 -14.61
CA PRO A 71 33.02 -3.96 -14.81
C PRO A 71 34.50 -4.33 -14.74
N SER A 72 35.39 -3.55 -15.39
CA SER A 72 36.84 -3.76 -15.37
C SER A 72 37.54 -2.43 -15.08
N PRO A 73 38.60 -2.41 -14.26
CA PRO A 73 39.26 -3.57 -13.58
C PRO A 73 38.49 -3.99 -12.31
N LEU A 74 38.65 -5.27 -11.91
CA LEU A 74 38.08 -5.84 -10.68
C LEU A 74 39.16 -6.06 -9.62
N THR A 75 38.95 -5.53 -8.43
CA THR A 75 39.81 -5.75 -7.25
C THR A 75 39.22 -6.74 -6.25
N ILE A 76 37.94 -7.08 -6.40
CA ILE A 76 37.18 -8.03 -5.58
C ILE A 76 36.44 -9.05 -6.48
N PRO A 77 36.01 -10.20 -5.96
CA PRO A 77 35.16 -11.13 -6.69
C PRO A 77 33.87 -10.47 -7.15
N TYR A 78 33.48 -10.71 -8.40
CA TYR A 78 32.22 -10.27 -8.97
C TYR A 78 31.44 -11.49 -9.48
N LEU A 79 30.19 -11.60 -9.06
CA LEU A 79 29.27 -12.65 -9.47
C LEU A 79 28.35 -12.10 -10.58
N GLU A 80 28.55 -12.60 -11.80
CA GLU A 80 27.64 -12.33 -12.91
C GLU A 80 26.42 -13.24 -12.77
N VAL A 81 25.24 -12.65 -12.68
CA VAL A 81 23.96 -13.34 -12.48
C VAL A 81 22.91 -12.80 -13.45
N GLU A 82 21.94 -13.63 -13.80
CA GLU A 82 20.85 -13.25 -14.71
C GLU A 82 19.93 -12.18 -14.09
N ASP A 83 19.51 -12.39 -12.84
CA ASP A 83 18.69 -11.46 -12.09
C ASP A 83 19.38 -11.02 -10.79
N PRO A 84 20.09 -9.88 -10.83
CA PRO A 84 20.80 -9.37 -9.65
C PRO A 84 19.89 -9.01 -8.47
N ARG A 85 18.65 -8.57 -8.74
CA ARG A 85 17.72 -8.19 -7.67
C ARG A 85 17.22 -9.41 -6.91
N ARG A 86 16.78 -10.41 -7.65
CA ARG A 86 16.36 -11.70 -7.08
C ARG A 86 17.50 -12.37 -6.32
N MET A 87 18.68 -12.45 -6.94
CA MET A 87 19.87 -13.06 -6.31
C MET A 87 20.23 -12.34 -5.01
N ALA A 88 20.29 -11.02 -5.00
CA ALA A 88 20.60 -10.26 -3.79
C ALA A 88 19.60 -10.54 -2.65
N GLY A 89 18.30 -10.65 -2.97
CA GLY A 89 17.28 -11.01 -2.01
C GLY A 89 17.46 -12.40 -1.42
N LEU A 90 17.73 -13.40 -2.26
CA LEU A 90 18.00 -14.78 -1.82
C LEU A 90 19.25 -14.87 -0.93
N LEU A 91 20.34 -14.19 -1.32
CA LEU A 91 21.56 -14.17 -0.52
C LEU A 91 21.38 -13.38 0.79
N ALA A 92 20.64 -12.30 0.78
CA ALA A 92 20.30 -11.56 1.99
C ALA A 92 19.44 -12.39 2.95
N ALA A 93 18.47 -13.16 2.43
CA ALA A 93 17.63 -14.06 3.23
C ALA A 93 18.49 -15.18 3.86
N ARG A 94 19.32 -15.85 3.07
CA ARG A 94 20.23 -16.91 3.55
C ARG A 94 21.17 -16.38 4.63
N LEU A 95 21.76 -15.22 4.42
CA LEU A 95 22.67 -14.60 5.38
C LEU A 95 21.95 -14.20 6.69
N ALA A 96 20.67 -13.84 6.59
CA ALA A 96 19.80 -13.50 7.70
C ALA A 96 19.16 -14.73 8.39
N GLY A 97 19.47 -15.97 7.94
CA GLY A 97 18.91 -17.21 8.50
C GLY A 97 17.49 -17.51 8.01
N ASP A 98 17.15 -17.11 6.78
CA ASP A 98 15.83 -17.34 6.14
C ASP A 98 14.64 -16.96 7.04
N PRO A 99 14.56 -15.70 7.50
CA PRO A 99 13.68 -15.27 8.59
C PRO A 99 12.19 -15.52 8.30
N SER A 100 11.75 -15.48 7.03
CA SER A 100 10.37 -15.77 6.67
C SER A 100 9.93 -17.22 6.93
N SER A 101 10.88 -18.15 7.07
CA SER A 101 10.58 -19.54 7.44
C SER A 101 10.17 -19.69 8.92
N HIS A 102 10.55 -18.73 9.75
CA HIS A 102 10.26 -18.68 11.20
C HIS A 102 9.04 -17.82 11.55
N LEU A 103 8.39 -17.22 10.55
CA LEU A 103 7.25 -16.32 10.73
C LEU A 103 6.02 -16.84 10.00
N VAL A 104 4.83 -16.56 10.54
CA VAL A 104 3.59 -16.59 9.77
C VAL A 104 3.58 -15.34 8.89
N MET A 105 3.76 -15.52 7.58
CA MET A 105 3.91 -14.44 6.62
C MET A 105 2.63 -14.22 5.80
N VAL A 106 2.10 -13.00 5.79
CA VAL A 106 0.98 -12.60 4.93
C VAL A 106 1.44 -11.54 3.94
N GLY A 107 1.34 -11.83 2.65
CA GLY A 107 1.59 -10.87 1.56
C GLY A 107 0.28 -10.30 1.02
N VAL A 108 0.15 -8.97 0.96
CA VAL A 108 -1.07 -8.30 0.50
C VAL A 108 -0.81 -7.54 -0.79
N THR A 109 -1.52 -7.89 -1.87
CA THR A 109 -1.46 -7.15 -3.16
C THR A 109 -2.83 -6.72 -3.65
N GLY A 110 -2.87 -5.73 -4.53
CA GLY A 110 -4.06 -5.14 -5.14
C GLY A 110 -3.76 -3.76 -5.70
N THR A 111 -4.66 -3.17 -6.44
CA THR A 111 -4.55 -1.76 -6.85
C THR A 111 -4.88 -0.86 -5.67
N SER A 112 -5.99 -1.11 -4.98
CA SER A 112 -6.48 -0.36 -3.82
C SER A 112 -6.67 -1.27 -2.61
N GLY A 113 -6.76 -0.69 -1.41
CA GLY A 113 -7.07 -1.41 -0.16
C GLY A 113 -5.88 -2.04 0.56
N LYS A 114 -4.69 -2.15 -0.04
CA LYS A 114 -3.52 -2.84 0.54
C LYS A 114 -3.19 -2.39 1.97
N THR A 115 -3.04 -1.09 2.17
CA THR A 115 -2.64 -0.52 3.47
C THR A 115 -3.68 -0.78 4.54
N THR A 116 -4.96 -0.53 4.24
CA THR A 116 -6.06 -0.81 5.17
C THR A 116 -6.13 -2.28 5.51
N THR A 117 -6.08 -3.16 4.50
CA THR A 117 -6.15 -4.60 4.70
C THR A 117 -4.92 -5.13 5.45
N ALA A 118 -3.71 -4.61 5.16
CA ALA A 118 -2.50 -4.99 5.89
C ALA A 118 -2.60 -4.64 7.38
N LEU A 119 -3.12 -3.46 7.72
CA LEU A 119 -3.39 -3.07 9.10
C LEU A 119 -4.46 -3.94 9.78
N LEU A 120 -5.54 -4.28 9.06
CA LEU A 120 -6.59 -5.16 9.57
C LEU A 120 -6.05 -6.58 9.81
N VAL A 121 -5.27 -7.14 8.88
CA VAL A 121 -4.61 -8.44 9.04
C VAL A 121 -3.62 -8.41 10.18
N ASP A 122 -2.82 -7.34 10.31
CA ASP A 122 -1.91 -7.18 11.44
C ASP A 122 -2.64 -7.14 12.79
N ARG A 123 -3.80 -6.49 12.88
CA ARG A 123 -4.65 -6.54 14.08
C ARG A 123 -5.11 -7.95 14.41
N VAL A 124 -5.52 -8.72 13.40
CA VAL A 124 -5.92 -10.12 13.58
C VAL A 124 -4.71 -10.96 14.02
N LEU A 125 -3.57 -10.84 13.36
CA LEU A 125 -2.36 -11.55 13.76
C LEU A 125 -1.90 -11.18 15.17
N SER A 126 -1.93 -9.90 15.52
CA SER A 126 -1.54 -9.43 16.87
C SER A 126 -2.39 -10.00 18.00
N ALA A 127 -3.61 -10.47 17.71
CA ALA A 127 -4.47 -11.13 18.69
C ALA A 127 -3.98 -12.54 19.05
N VAL A 128 -3.26 -13.21 18.16
CA VAL A 128 -2.72 -14.57 18.34
C VAL A 128 -1.19 -14.61 18.32
N HIS A 129 -0.57 -13.58 17.76
CA HIS A 129 0.87 -13.35 17.67
C HIS A 129 1.21 -11.97 18.23
N PRO A 130 1.35 -11.79 19.56
CA PRO A 130 1.47 -10.45 20.18
C PRO A 130 2.65 -9.59 19.70
N ARG A 131 3.63 -10.21 19.05
CA ARG A 131 4.81 -9.56 18.46
C ARG A 131 4.79 -9.71 16.94
N SER A 132 3.72 -9.26 16.29
CA SER A 132 3.65 -9.21 14.82
C SER A 132 4.38 -8.01 14.25
N GLY A 133 4.95 -8.17 13.05
CA GLY A 133 5.55 -7.11 12.26
C GLY A 133 4.61 -6.62 11.15
N LEU A 134 4.72 -5.35 10.78
CA LEU A 134 3.99 -4.74 9.67
C LEU A 134 4.96 -3.94 8.79
N PHE A 135 5.03 -4.30 7.51
CA PHE A 135 5.87 -3.64 6.53
C PHE A 135 5.01 -3.15 5.36
N GLY A 136 4.79 -1.85 5.31
CA GLY A 136 3.86 -1.28 4.34
C GLY A 136 4.04 0.22 4.12
N THR A 137 3.07 0.84 3.48
CA THR A 137 3.10 2.24 3.05
C THR A 137 3.26 3.23 4.21
N LEU A 138 2.68 2.92 5.37
CA LEU A 138 2.69 3.83 6.52
C LEU A 138 3.93 3.65 7.39
N VAL A 139 4.37 2.41 7.58
CA VAL A 139 5.35 2.09 8.61
C VAL A 139 6.08 0.77 8.30
N TYR A 140 7.33 0.67 8.77
CA TYR A 140 8.03 -0.59 8.99
C TYR A 140 8.15 -0.78 10.49
N ARG A 141 7.37 -1.72 11.02
CA ARG A 141 7.23 -2.00 12.43
C ARG A 141 7.63 -3.45 12.72
N GLY A 142 8.62 -3.62 13.59
CA GLY A 142 9.07 -4.91 14.11
C GLY A 142 8.38 -5.29 15.44
N ALA A 143 8.93 -6.25 16.17
CA ALA A 143 8.40 -6.79 17.42
C ALA A 143 8.29 -5.75 18.56
N GLY A 144 9.08 -4.67 18.53
CA GLY A 144 9.01 -3.57 19.48
C GLY A 144 7.75 -2.70 19.39
N GLY A 145 6.84 -3.01 18.46
CA GLY A 145 5.62 -2.24 18.22
C GLY A 145 5.92 -0.84 17.69
N ASP A 146 5.04 0.11 18.00
CA ASP A 146 5.14 1.48 17.46
C ASP A 146 6.36 2.27 18.00
N LYS A 147 6.93 1.90 19.13
CA LYS A 147 8.10 2.58 19.73
C LYS A 147 9.39 2.43 18.91
N GLY A 148 9.51 1.35 18.12
CA GLY A 148 10.65 1.09 17.23
C GLY A 148 10.30 1.23 15.75
N ALA A 149 9.14 1.75 15.42
CA ALA A 149 8.65 1.85 14.05
C ALA A 149 9.45 2.86 13.23
N LEU A 150 9.83 2.46 12.02
CA LEU A 150 10.51 3.32 11.05
C LEU A 150 9.48 3.92 10.09
N ILE A 151 9.67 5.18 9.73
CA ILE A 151 8.88 5.80 8.66
C ILE A 151 9.17 5.05 7.36
N ALA A 152 8.13 4.56 6.70
CA ALA A 152 8.29 3.83 5.46
C ALA A 152 8.79 4.75 4.34
N SER A 153 9.90 4.39 3.73
CA SER A 153 10.42 5.08 2.55
C SER A 153 9.71 4.63 1.26
N ARG A 154 9.13 3.43 1.28
CA ARG A 154 8.43 2.77 0.16
C ARG A 154 7.38 1.82 0.70
N THR A 155 6.35 1.53 -0.11
CA THR A 155 5.32 0.53 0.26
C THR A 155 5.91 -0.85 0.58
N THR A 156 6.92 -1.29 -0.18
CA THR A 156 7.64 -2.54 0.04
C THR A 156 9.13 -2.23 0.08
N PRO A 157 9.86 -2.56 1.16
CA PRO A 157 11.31 -2.36 1.23
C PRO A 157 12.05 -3.13 0.12
N GLU A 158 13.27 -2.71 -0.24
CA GLU A 158 14.15 -3.52 -1.08
C GLU A 158 14.53 -4.81 -0.33
N ALA A 159 14.75 -5.91 -1.06
CA ALA A 159 15.01 -7.21 -0.44
C ALA A 159 16.19 -7.18 0.54
N THR A 160 17.27 -6.44 0.20
CA THR A 160 18.45 -6.28 1.05
C THR A 160 18.20 -5.51 2.34
N ASP A 161 17.10 -4.75 2.42
CA ASP A 161 16.64 -4.06 3.63
C ASP A 161 15.57 -4.89 4.37
N LEU A 162 14.69 -5.56 3.61
CA LEU A 162 13.59 -6.36 4.17
C LEU A 162 14.10 -7.55 4.97
N GLN A 163 15.10 -8.29 4.46
CA GLN A 163 15.59 -9.51 5.13
C GLN A 163 16.20 -9.21 6.50
N PRO A 164 17.05 -8.19 6.69
CA PRO A 164 17.49 -7.77 8.03
C PRO A 164 16.36 -7.32 8.95
N LEU A 165 15.33 -6.63 8.43
CA LEU A 165 14.16 -6.22 9.23
C LEU A 165 13.37 -7.45 9.73
N LEU A 166 13.16 -8.46 8.87
CA LEU A 166 12.53 -9.72 9.27
C LEU A 166 13.38 -10.52 10.27
N ALA A 167 14.70 -10.56 10.06
CA ALA A 167 15.62 -11.20 11.01
C ALA A 167 15.60 -10.51 12.38
N GLY A 168 15.56 -9.17 12.41
CA GLY A 168 15.39 -8.41 13.64
C GLY A 168 14.06 -8.75 14.33
N LEU A 169 12.97 -8.84 13.57
CA LEU A 169 11.66 -9.25 14.10
C LEU A 169 11.73 -10.63 14.76
N VAL A 170 12.35 -11.63 14.11
CA VAL A 170 12.56 -12.98 14.68
C VAL A 170 13.44 -12.93 15.91
N GLY A 171 14.56 -12.20 15.85
CA GLY A 171 15.50 -12.04 16.98
C GLY A 171 14.84 -11.42 18.22
N ASP A 172 13.87 -10.54 18.02
CA ASP A 172 13.07 -9.92 19.10
C ASP A 172 11.88 -10.81 19.55
N GLY A 173 11.80 -12.05 19.04
CA GLY A 173 10.76 -13.02 19.37
C GLY A 173 9.43 -12.79 18.65
N GLY A 174 9.45 -12.11 17.51
CA GLY A 174 8.30 -11.99 16.61
C GLY A 174 7.98 -13.32 15.95
N THR A 175 6.69 -13.59 15.72
CA THR A 175 6.21 -14.86 15.15
C THR A 175 5.32 -14.70 13.93
N ALA A 176 4.97 -13.48 13.56
CA ALA A 176 4.15 -13.19 12.37
C ALA A 176 4.56 -11.87 11.72
N ALA A 177 4.32 -11.73 10.41
CA ALA A 177 4.50 -10.46 9.71
C ALA A 177 3.52 -10.29 8.54
N VAL A 178 3.11 -9.05 8.31
CA VAL A 178 2.35 -8.63 7.14
C VAL A 178 3.22 -7.76 6.26
N LEU A 179 3.22 -8.04 4.95
CA LEU A 179 3.96 -7.28 3.94
C LEU A 179 3.01 -6.77 2.86
N GLU A 180 2.95 -5.44 2.66
CA GLU A 180 2.33 -4.89 1.46
C GLU A 180 3.23 -5.15 0.25
N CYS A 181 2.72 -5.88 -0.75
CA CYS A 181 3.41 -6.21 -1.99
C CYS A 181 2.86 -5.39 -3.16
N SER A 182 3.49 -4.26 -3.48
CA SER A 182 3.11 -3.47 -4.67
C SER A 182 3.53 -4.20 -5.95
N SER A 183 2.87 -3.91 -7.09
CA SER A 183 3.26 -4.50 -8.38
C SER A 183 4.69 -4.15 -8.79
N HIS A 184 5.11 -2.91 -8.57
CA HIS A 184 6.51 -2.51 -8.76
C HIS A 184 7.46 -3.36 -7.93
N ALA A 185 7.12 -3.61 -6.66
CA ALA A 185 7.95 -4.42 -5.79
C ALA A 185 8.06 -5.86 -6.27
N LEU A 186 6.96 -6.43 -6.77
CA LEU A 186 6.94 -7.79 -7.31
C LEU A 186 7.74 -7.92 -8.62
N VAL A 187 7.69 -6.90 -9.50
CA VAL A 187 8.53 -6.85 -10.71
C VAL A 187 10.00 -6.64 -10.36
N LEU A 188 10.28 -5.81 -9.35
CA LEU A 188 11.64 -5.48 -8.91
C LEU A 188 12.17 -6.46 -7.86
N GLU A 189 11.56 -7.63 -7.71
CA GLU A 189 12.00 -8.74 -6.83
C GLU A 189 12.27 -8.32 -5.36
N ARG A 190 11.54 -7.29 -4.85
CA ARG A 190 11.71 -6.82 -3.48
C ARG A 190 11.34 -7.84 -2.40
N PRO A 191 10.31 -8.71 -2.59
CA PRO A 191 10.04 -9.79 -1.65
C PRO A 191 10.89 -11.06 -1.92
N ALA A 192 11.92 -11.01 -2.77
CA ALA A 192 12.79 -12.16 -3.00
C ALA A 192 13.43 -12.66 -1.70
N GLY A 193 13.43 -13.97 -1.50
CA GLY A 193 13.85 -14.62 -0.25
C GLY A 193 12.75 -14.68 0.82
N CYS A 194 11.53 -14.15 0.56
CA CYS A 194 10.37 -14.37 1.42
C CYS A 194 9.55 -15.56 0.92
N ALA A 195 8.92 -16.28 1.87
CA ALA A 195 7.92 -17.31 1.64
C ALA A 195 6.68 -17.00 2.47
N PHE A 196 5.48 -17.07 1.87
CA PHE A 196 4.23 -16.62 2.48
C PHE A 196 3.32 -17.81 2.85
N ASP A 197 2.70 -17.73 4.03
CA ASP A 197 1.61 -18.63 4.45
C ASP A 197 0.30 -18.24 3.77
N VAL A 198 0.10 -16.92 3.56
CA VAL A 198 -1.03 -16.41 2.78
C VAL A 198 -0.57 -15.35 1.79
N ALA A 199 -0.98 -15.49 0.53
CA ALA A 199 -0.93 -14.47 -0.50
C ALA A 199 -2.36 -13.95 -0.75
N LEU A 200 -2.58 -12.65 -0.51
CA LEU A 200 -3.89 -12.01 -0.60
C LEU A 200 -3.99 -11.11 -1.82
N PHE A 201 -4.99 -11.34 -2.68
CA PHE A 201 -5.33 -10.49 -3.83
C PHE A 201 -6.65 -9.76 -3.58
N LEU A 202 -6.60 -8.42 -3.62
CA LEU A 202 -7.77 -7.57 -3.35
C LEU A 202 -8.53 -7.18 -4.62
N ASN A 203 -7.83 -6.62 -5.60
CA ASN A 203 -8.44 -6.10 -6.82
C ASN A 203 -7.39 -5.68 -7.86
N LEU A 204 -7.86 -5.48 -9.11
CA LEU A 204 -7.07 -4.85 -10.15
C LEU A 204 -7.92 -3.88 -10.96
N THR A 205 -7.58 -2.60 -10.90
CA THR A 205 -8.16 -1.52 -11.70
C THR A 205 -7.06 -0.74 -12.39
N ARG A 206 -7.41 0.15 -13.32
CA ARG A 206 -6.44 0.97 -14.06
C ARG A 206 -5.56 1.78 -13.12
N ASP A 207 -4.25 1.51 -13.15
CA ASP A 207 -3.21 2.25 -12.44
C ASP A 207 -1.84 1.85 -12.97
N HIS A 208 -0.80 2.67 -12.69
CA HIS A 208 0.60 2.35 -12.98
C HIS A 208 0.89 1.93 -14.45
N LEU A 209 0.11 2.43 -15.42
CA LEU A 209 0.37 2.21 -16.85
C LEU A 209 1.52 3.07 -17.40
N ASP A 210 2.12 3.89 -16.56
CA ASP A 210 3.43 4.53 -16.74
C ASP A 210 4.60 3.54 -16.52
N PHE A 211 4.35 2.44 -15.82
CA PHE A 211 5.33 1.38 -15.52
C PHE A 211 4.97 0.05 -16.18
N HIS A 212 3.70 -0.35 -16.17
CA HIS A 212 3.20 -1.56 -16.81
C HIS A 212 2.70 -1.24 -18.22
N ARG A 213 2.94 -2.17 -19.17
CA ARG A 213 2.53 -1.99 -20.58
C ARG A 213 1.01 -1.91 -20.73
N ASP A 214 0.29 -2.74 -19.99
CA ASP A 214 -1.16 -2.87 -20.04
C ASP A 214 -1.70 -3.53 -18.75
N LEU A 215 -3.03 -3.72 -18.66
CA LEU A 215 -3.66 -4.39 -17.52
C LEU A 215 -3.26 -5.87 -17.37
N PRO A 216 -3.13 -6.67 -18.44
CA PRO A 216 -2.58 -8.01 -18.35
C PRO A 216 -1.17 -8.07 -17.75
N ASP A 217 -0.26 -7.22 -18.18
CA ASP A 217 1.10 -7.13 -17.62
C ASP A 217 1.07 -6.72 -16.13
N TYR A 218 0.20 -5.77 -15.78
CA TYR A 218 -0.04 -5.35 -14.40
C TYR A 218 -0.60 -6.49 -13.54
N PHE A 219 -1.49 -7.32 -14.10
CA PHE A 219 -2.01 -8.52 -13.45
C PHE A 219 -0.90 -9.56 -13.21
N GLU A 220 -0.10 -9.89 -14.25
CA GLU A 220 1.00 -10.86 -14.11
C GLU A 220 2.02 -10.43 -13.06
N ALA A 221 2.28 -9.13 -12.93
CA ALA A 221 3.11 -8.61 -11.85
C ALA A 221 2.56 -8.99 -10.46
N LYS A 222 1.24 -8.88 -10.25
CA LYS A 222 0.63 -9.25 -8.96
C LYS A 222 0.57 -10.76 -8.74
N VAL A 223 0.38 -11.55 -9.80
CA VAL A 223 0.38 -13.02 -9.75
C VAL A 223 1.70 -13.57 -9.21
N ARG A 224 2.82 -12.86 -9.39
CA ARG A 224 4.13 -13.25 -8.84
C ARG A 224 4.11 -13.50 -7.32
N LEU A 225 3.27 -12.78 -6.55
CA LEU A 225 3.15 -13.01 -5.11
C LEU A 225 2.76 -14.46 -4.79
N PHE A 226 1.92 -15.07 -5.62
CA PHE A 226 1.41 -16.44 -5.41
C PHE A 226 2.46 -17.52 -5.72
N SER A 227 3.52 -17.18 -6.47
CA SER A 227 4.67 -18.06 -6.66
C SER A 227 5.60 -18.12 -5.44
N LEU A 228 5.43 -17.20 -4.49
CA LEU A 228 6.18 -17.15 -3.24
C LEU A 228 5.43 -17.81 -2.06
N LEU A 229 4.35 -18.53 -2.33
CA LEU A 229 3.66 -19.30 -1.29
C LEU A 229 4.53 -20.44 -0.78
N LYS A 230 4.51 -20.65 0.54
CA LYS A 230 5.06 -21.85 1.18
C LYS A 230 4.37 -23.10 0.64
N PRO A 231 4.96 -24.31 0.77
CA PRO A 231 4.32 -25.56 0.33
C PRO A 231 2.90 -25.80 0.88
N SER A 232 2.61 -25.30 2.08
CA SER A 232 1.26 -25.33 2.71
C SER A 232 0.49 -24.01 2.58
N GLY A 233 1.10 -22.99 1.97
CA GLY A 233 0.54 -21.65 1.90
C GLY A 233 -0.73 -21.56 1.05
N LYS A 234 -1.61 -20.59 1.34
CA LYS A 234 -2.92 -20.43 0.71
C LYS A 234 -3.01 -19.12 -0.06
N GLY A 235 -3.70 -19.14 -1.20
CA GLY A 235 -4.15 -17.95 -1.91
C GLY A 235 -5.51 -17.51 -1.40
N VAL A 236 -5.64 -16.24 -0.95
CA VAL A 236 -6.92 -15.62 -0.56
C VAL A 236 -7.27 -14.57 -1.60
N ILE A 237 -8.43 -14.68 -2.26
CA ILE A 237 -8.69 -13.96 -3.49
C ILE A 237 -10.10 -13.37 -3.50
N ASN A 238 -10.21 -12.10 -3.89
CA ASN A 238 -11.50 -11.44 -4.10
C ASN A 238 -12.20 -12.02 -5.34
N ALA A 239 -13.28 -12.75 -5.12
CA ALA A 239 -14.08 -13.35 -6.18
C ALA A 239 -15.04 -12.34 -6.85
N ASP A 240 -15.22 -11.14 -6.28
CA ASP A 240 -16.02 -10.07 -6.90
C ASP A 240 -15.23 -9.32 -8.00
N ASP A 241 -13.89 -9.42 -7.99
CA ASP A 241 -13.02 -8.79 -8.98
C ASP A 241 -12.80 -9.73 -10.18
N PRO A 242 -13.03 -9.30 -11.44
CA PRO A 242 -12.85 -10.15 -12.61
C PRO A 242 -11.45 -10.75 -12.76
N TRP A 243 -10.41 -10.00 -12.34
CA TRP A 243 -9.04 -10.51 -12.34
C TRP A 243 -8.79 -11.48 -11.18
N GLY A 244 -9.53 -11.30 -10.07
CA GLY A 244 -9.54 -12.24 -8.97
C GLY A 244 -10.12 -13.59 -9.39
N GLN A 245 -11.25 -13.59 -10.12
CA GLN A 245 -11.83 -14.84 -10.67
C GLN A 245 -10.83 -15.55 -11.58
N ARG A 246 -10.20 -14.83 -12.50
CA ARG A 246 -9.15 -15.36 -13.38
C ARG A 246 -7.96 -15.93 -12.62
N LEU A 247 -7.57 -15.28 -11.52
CA LEU A 247 -6.51 -15.77 -10.65
C LEU A 247 -6.92 -17.05 -9.92
N MET A 248 -8.15 -17.13 -9.43
CA MET A 248 -8.68 -18.33 -8.78
C MET A 248 -8.67 -19.54 -9.72
N GLU A 249 -9.18 -19.39 -10.94
CA GLU A 249 -9.15 -20.42 -11.98
C GLU A 249 -7.72 -20.94 -12.20
N ARG A 250 -6.79 -20.03 -12.43
CA ARG A 250 -5.37 -20.36 -12.66
C ARG A 250 -4.70 -21.05 -11.48
N LEU A 251 -5.07 -20.69 -10.24
CA LEU A 251 -4.49 -21.31 -9.05
C LEU A 251 -5.09 -22.69 -8.75
N ILE A 252 -6.37 -22.92 -9.00
CA ILE A 252 -7.03 -24.22 -8.85
C ILE A 252 -6.43 -25.28 -9.79
N GLU A 253 -5.91 -24.88 -10.96
CA GLU A 253 -5.18 -25.76 -11.86
C GLU A 253 -3.82 -26.24 -11.31
N ARG A 254 -3.24 -25.50 -10.36
CA ARG A 254 -1.86 -25.68 -9.87
C ARG A 254 -1.76 -26.08 -8.41
N LEU A 255 -2.75 -25.72 -7.61
CA LEU A 255 -2.80 -25.94 -6.18
C LEU A 255 -4.03 -26.80 -5.82
N PRO A 256 -3.96 -27.59 -4.76
CA PRO A 256 -5.13 -28.22 -4.18
C PRO A 256 -6.23 -27.19 -3.89
N ARG A 257 -7.50 -27.54 -4.14
CA ARG A 257 -8.64 -26.59 -4.03
C ARG A 257 -8.74 -25.94 -2.65
N GLU A 258 -8.43 -26.67 -1.59
CA GLU A 258 -8.44 -26.21 -0.22
C GLU A 258 -7.38 -25.13 0.10
N ARG A 259 -6.44 -24.92 -0.80
CA ARG A 259 -5.43 -23.85 -0.71
C ARG A 259 -5.83 -22.59 -1.46
N VAL A 260 -6.96 -22.57 -2.14
CA VAL A 260 -7.49 -21.41 -2.86
C VAL A 260 -8.79 -20.99 -2.19
N VAL A 261 -8.77 -19.86 -1.48
CA VAL A 261 -9.89 -19.35 -0.70
C VAL A 261 -10.45 -18.10 -1.37
N GLY A 262 -11.66 -18.21 -1.92
CA GLY A 262 -12.39 -17.08 -2.49
C GLY A 262 -13.21 -16.34 -1.43
N PHE A 263 -13.20 -14.99 -1.46
CA PHE A 263 -14.12 -14.19 -0.66
C PHE A 263 -14.97 -13.25 -1.52
N SER A 264 -16.22 -12.97 -1.10
CA SER A 264 -17.18 -12.18 -1.87
C SER A 264 -18.17 -11.40 -0.99
N LEU A 265 -18.44 -10.14 -1.34
CA LEU A 265 -19.58 -9.33 -0.86
C LEU A 265 -20.81 -9.42 -1.78
N GLN A 266 -20.68 -10.07 -2.94
CA GLN A 266 -21.74 -10.19 -3.95
C GLN A 266 -22.28 -11.62 -4.07
N ASP A 267 -21.90 -12.49 -3.11
CA ASP A 267 -22.28 -13.89 -3.05
C ASP A 267 -21.93 -14.67 -4.34
N GLN A 268 -20.72 -14.42 -4.86
CA GLN A 268 -20.24 -15.08 -6.07
C GLN A 268 -20.20 -16.60 -5.90
N PRO A 269 -20.63 -17.36 -6.91
CA PRO A 269 -20.52 -18.80 -6.90
C PRO A 269 -19.08 -19.26 -6.69
N GLY A 270 -18.87 -20.19 -5.75
CA GLY A 270 -17.54 -20.72 -5.44
C GLY A 270 -16.73 -19.92 -4.41
N ALA A 271 -17.23 -18.79 -3.90
CA ALA A 271 -16.63 -18.11 -2.76
C ALA A 271 -16.75 -18.97 -1.49
N ASP A 272 -15.66 -19.07 -0.74
CA ASP A 272 -15.56 -19.84 0.51
C ASP A 272 -15.98 -19.00 1.72
N VAL A 273 -15.78 -17.69 1.64
CA VAL A 273 -16.13 -16.71 2.67
C VAL A 273 -17.00 -15.64 2.04
N THR A 274 -18.24 -15.51 2.48
CA THR A 274 -19.15 -14.47 1.98
C THR A 274 -19.46 -13.46 3.07
N GLY A 275 -19.70 -12.22 2.66
CA GLY A 275 -20.05 -11.12 3.55
C GLY A 275 -21.30 -10.39 3.09
N LYS A 276 -22.19 -10.05 4.02
CA LYS A 276 -23.35 -9.20 3.77
C LYS A 276 -23.25 -7.93 4.63
N ILE A 277 -23.21 -6.78 3.98
CA ILE A 277 -23.24 -5.50 4.69
C ILE A 277 -24.63 -5.33 5.30
N LEU A 278 -24.68 -5.13 6.61
CA LEU A 278 -25.92 -4.88 7.34
C LEU A 278 -26.16 -3.38 7.47
N PRO A 279 -27.44 -2.95 7.57
CA PRO A 279 -27.75 -1.56 7.89
C PRO A 279 -27.09 -1.14 9.21
N SER A 280 -26.48 0.05 9.21
CA SER A 280 -25.86 0.66 10.38
C SER A 280 -25.91 2.18 10.25
N LEU A 281 -25.91 2.89 11.38
CA LEU A 281 -25.73 4.33 11.37
C LEU A 281 -24.26 4.68 11.06
N PRO A 282 -23.97 5.85 10.48
CA PRO A 282 -22.59 6.30 10.26
C PRO A 282 -21.73 6.29 11.53
N SER A 283 -22.33 6.58 12.68
CA SER A 283 -21.67 6.54 14.00
C SER A 283 -21.33 5.13 14.49
N GLU A 284 -21.97 4.11 13.93
CA GLU A 284 -21.76 2.70 14.27
C GLU A 284 -20.72 2.03 13.37
N GLY A 285 -20.31 2.71 12.29
CA GLY A 285 -19.36 2.19 11.31
C GLY A 285 -19.96 1.14 10.38
N THR A 286 -19.15 0.17 9.98
CA THR A 286 -19.55 -0.93 9.08
C THR A 286 -19.89 -2.17 9.89
N ARG A 287 -21.08 -2.75 9.63
CA ARG A 287 -21.51 -4.05 10.16
C ARG A 287 -21.54 -5.07 9.02
N LEU A 288 -20.85 -6.16 9.20
CA LEU A 288 -20.69 -7.20 8.19
C LEU A 288 -21.08 -8.55 8.79
N ARG A 289 -22.10 -9.22 8.25
CA ARG A 289 -22.39 -10.63 8.55
C ARG A 289 -21.53 -11.48 7.64
N VAL A 290 -20.74 -12.34 8.23
CA VAL A 290 -19.81 -13.24 7.52
C VAL A 290 -20.31 -14.67 7.65
N SER A 291 -20.28 -15.40 6.54
CA SER A 291 -20.52 -16.84 6.49
C SER A 291 -19.30 -17.54 5.88
N ALA A 292 -18.76 -18.53 6.59
CA ALA A 292 -17.60 -19.32 6.18
C ALA A 292 -18.03 -20.74 5.80
N ARG A 293 -17.99 -21.08 4.51
CA ARG A 293 -18.50 -22.37 3.98
C ARG A 293 -17.76 -23.58 4.56
N ALA A 294 -16.44 -23.48 4.72
CA ALA A 294 -15.62 -24.61 5.14
C ALA A 294 -15.90 -25.05 6.59
N THR A 295 -16.22 -24.09 7.48
CA THR A 295 -16.47 -24.35 8.91
C THR A 295 -17.94 -24.33 9.28
N GLY A 296 -18.80 -23.81 8.39
CA GLY A 296 -20.20 -23.55 8.66
C GLY A 296 -20.43 -22.41 9.66
N GLU A 297 -19.39 -21.64 9.99
CA GLU A 297 -19.49 -20.53 10.93
C GLU A 297 -20.24 -19.34 10.32
N GLU A 298 -21.14 -18.74 11.11
CA GLU A 298 -21.73 -17.43 10.84
C GLU A 298 -21.47 -16.51 12.04
N PHE A 299 -20.99 -15.28 11.75
CA PHE A 299 -20.69 -14.29 12.79
C PHE A 299 -20.75 -12.86 12.23
N GLU A 300 -20.82 -11.89 13.10
CA GLU A 300 -20.78 -10.48 12.72
C GLU A 300 -19.41 -9.86 13.02
N VAL A 301 -18.94 -9.04 12.08
CA VAL A 301 -17.80 -8.13 12.25
C VAL A 301 -18.37 -6.72 12.31
N VAL A 302 -18.09 -6.02 13.40
CA VAL A 302 -18.46 -4.60 13.57
C VAL A 302 -17.15 -3.79 13.62
N SER A 303 -17.05 -2.78 12.78
CA SER A 303 -15.83 -1.97 12.69
C SER A 303 -16.19 -0.50 12.51
N PRO A 304 -15.48 0.44 13.17
CA PRO A 304 -15.72 1.87 12.98
C PRO A 304 -15.32 2.39 11.58
N LEU A 305 -14.64 1.58 10.77
CA LEU A 305 -14.26 1.93 9.41
C LEU A 305 -15.50 2.03 8.51
N LEU A 306 -15.58 3.10 7.70
CA LEU A 306 -16.77 3.46 6.94
C LEU A 306 -16.71 2.97 5.49
N GLY A 307 -17.88 2.58 4.98
CA GLY A 307 -18.15 2.41 3.55
C GLY A 307 -17.80 1.05 2.96
N ARG A 308 -18.38 0.79 1.77
CA ARG A 308 -18.22 -0.47 1.05
C ARG A 308 -16.75 -0.87 0.82
N PRO A 309 -15.80 0.05 0.45
CA PRO A 309 -14.40 -0.35 0.30
C PRO A 309 -13.79 -0.92 1.58
N ASN A 310 -14.18 -0.40 2.75
CA ASN A 310 -13.73 -0.95 4.02
C ASN A 310 -14.44 -2.25 4.38
N ALA A 311 -15.70 -2.46 4.00
CA ALA A 311 -16.36 -3.76 4.12
C ALA A 311 -15.61 -4.84 3.31
N GLU A 312 -15.14 -4.52 2.09
CA GLU A 312 -14.31 -5.41 1.28
C GLU A 312 -12.97 -5.71 1.96
N ASN A 313 -12.30 -4.70 2.53
CA ASN A 313 -11.04 -4.89 3.27
C ASN A 313 -11.24 -5.72 4.55
N LEU A 314 -12.34 -5.51 5.28
CA LEU A 314 -12.72 -6.29 6.47
C LEU A 314 -12.96 -7.76 6.11
N LEU A 315 -13.70 -8.02 5.02
CA LEU A 315 -13.96 -9.39 4.56
C LEU A 315 -12.67 -10.08 4.10
N ALA A 316 -11.79 -9.36 3.39
CA ALA A 316 -10.48 -9.86 2.98
C ALA A 316 -9.60 -10.24 4.18
N ALA A 317 -9.56 -9.39 5.22
CA ALA A 317 -8.84 -9.69 6.45
C ALA A 317 -9.45 -10.87 7.22
N THR A 318 -10.78 -10.96 7.24
CA THR A 318 -11.50 -12.10 7.86
C THR A 318 -11.22 -13.40 7.10
N ALA A 319 -11.28 -13.40 5.77
CA ALA A 319 -10.95 -14.57 4.95
C ALA A 319 -9.48 -15.01 5.16
N THR A 320 -8.56 -14.04 5.32
CA THR A 320 -7.15 -14.31 5.65
C THR A 320 -7.03 -14.96 7.02
N ALA A 321 -7.75 -14.47 8.04
CA ALA A 321 -7.78 -15.07 9.38
C ALA A 321 -8.25 -16.53 9.34
N LEU A 322 -9.37 -16.78 8.67
CA LEU A 322 -9.94 -18.14 8.52
C LEU A 322 -9.00 -19.06 7.72
N ALA A 323 -8.32 -18.54 6.69
CA ALA A 323 -7.33 -19.30 5.93
C ALA A 323 -6.13 -19.72 6.81
N LEU A 324 -5.77 -18.91 7.80
CA LEU A 324 -4.73 -19.21 8.80
C LEU A 324 -5.24 -20.09 9.97
N GLY A 325 -6.52 -20.44 10.00
CA GLY A 325 -7.13 -21.21 11.09
C GLY A 325 -7.45 -20.39 12.33
N ILE A 326 -7.46 -19.06 12.23
CA ILE A 326 -7.85 -18.17 13.34
C ILE A 326 -9.38 -18.15 13.42
N PRO A 327 -9.98 -18.42 14.60
CA PRO A 327 -11.45 -18.46 14.76
C PRO A 327 -12.11 -17.13 14.36
N GLY A 328 -13.31 -17.23 13.75
CA GLY A 328 -14.08 -16.04 13.31
C GLY A 328 -14.36 -15.04 14.44
N ALA A 329 -14.66 -15.52 15.64
CA ALA A 329 -14.88 -14.65 16.82
C ALA A 329 -13.62 -13.84 17.21
N THR A 330 -12.44 -14.46 17.14
CA THR A 330 -11.15 -13.79 17.41
C THR A 330 -10.88 -12.73 16.33
N ALA A 331 -11.09 -13.06 15.07
CA ALA A 331 -10.95 -12.13 13.95
C ALA A 331 -11.90 -10.94 14.10
N ALA A 332 -13.18 -11.18 14.40
CA ALA A 332 -14.19 -10.13 14.59
C ALA A 332 -13.81 -9.16 15.73
N ALA A 333 -13.39 -9.70 16.89
CA ALA A 333 -12.95 -8.88 18.02
C ALA A 333 -11.72 -8.02 17.68
N ALA A 334 -10.73 -8.60 16.98
CA ALA A 334 -9.53 -7.90 16.57
C ALA A 334 -9.84 -6.76 15.58
N LEU A 335 -10.68 -7.03 14.58
CA LEU A 335 -11.08 -6.07 13.54
C LEU A 335 -11.88 -4.89 14.11
N SER A 336 -12.70 -5.12 15.15
CA SER A 336 -13.45 -4.07 15.85
C SER A 336 -12.55 -3.10 16.62
N SER A 337 -11.33 -3.52 16.98
CA SER A 337 -10.40 -2.71 17.76
C SER A 337 -9.69 -1.61 16.94
N LEU A 338 -9.64 -1.71 15.61
CA LEU A 338 -9.01 -0.72 14.74
C LEU A 338 -9.92 0.47 14.52
N GLN A 339 -9.65 1.58 15.21
CA GLN A 339 -10.52 2.76 15.20
C GLN A 339 -10.45 3.55 13.90
N THR A 340 -9.27 3.67 13.30
CA THR A 340 -9.04 4.44 12.09
C THR A 340 -7.80 3.97 11.36
N VAL A 341 -7.71 4.24 10.07
CA VAL A 341 -6.53 4.05 9.24
C VAL A 341 -6.08 5.41 8.75
N PRO A 342 -4.84 5.85 9.07
CA PRO A 342 -4.37 7.18 8.70
C PRO A 342 -4.54 7.48 7.21
N GLY A 343 -5.30 8.55 6.90
CA GLY A 343 -5.56 9.00 5.54
C GLY A 343 -6.39 8.04 4.68
N ARG A 344 -7.25 7.20 5.29
CA ARG A 344 -8.17 6.29 4.60
C ARG A 344 -9.58 6.45 5.14
N LEU A 345 -10.40 7.30 4.51
CA LEU A 345 -11.68 7.75 5.05
C LEU A 345 -11.57 8.13 6.54
N GLU A 346 -10.44 8.75 6.88
CA GLU A 346 -10.12 9.13 8.26
C GLU A 346 -11.03 10.26 8.70
N PRO A 347 -11.88 10.06 9.72
CA PRO A 347 -12.75 11.11 10.20
C PRO A 347 -11.97 12.18 10.97
N VAL A 348 -12.23 13.44 10.68
CA VAL A 348 -11.74 14.59 11.46
C VAL A 348 -12.89 15.11 12.30
N PRO A 349 -12.88 14.90 13.63
CA PRO A 349 -13.94 15.35 14.52
C PRO A 349 -14.13 16.87 14.46
N ASN A 350 -15.38 17.32 14.41
CA ASN A 350 -15.74 18.74 14.44
C ASN A 350 -17.11 18.97 15.11
N PRO A 351 -17.36 20.18 15.65
CA PRO A 351 -18.61 20.50 16.35
C PRO A 351 -19.73 21.01 15.44
N PHE A 352 -19.51 21.10 14.11
CA PHE A 352 -20.42 21.81 13.20
C PHE A 352 -21.52 20.93 12.59
N GLY A 353 -21.56 19.63 12.96
CA GLY A 353 -22.62 18.71 12.54
C GLY A 353 -22.52 18.19 11.11
N TYR A 354 -21.44 18.46 10.38
CA TYR A 354 -21.09 17.80 9.12
C TYR A 354 -20.02 16.74 9.34
N THR A 355 -19.94 15.75 8.46
CA THR A 355 -18.87 14.76 8.47
C THR A 355 -17.67 15.28 7.66
N LEU A 356 -16.47 15.26 8.24
CA LEU A 356 -15.22 15.61 7.54
C LEU A 356 -14.33 14.38 7.45
N LEU A 357 -13.93 14.01 6.22
CA LEU A 357 -13.11 12.83 5.92
C LEU A 357 -11.85 13.24 5.17
N VAL A 358 -10.71 12.62 5.54
CA VAL A 358 -9.44 12.74 4.80
C VAL A 358 -9.12 11.40 4.17
N ASP A 359 -8.82 11.38 2.86
CA ASP A 359 -8.56 10.14 2.11
C ASP A 359 -7.40 10.27 1.12
N TYR A 360 -6.76 9.15 0.86
CA TYR A 360 -5.66 9.03 -0.12
C TYR A 360 -6.14 8.81 -1.56
N ALA A 361 -7.41 8.93 -1.86
CA ALA A 361 -7.99 8.71 -3.18
C ALA A 361 -7.39 9.67 -4.21
N HIS A 362 -6.44 9.19 -5.00
CA HIS A 362 -5.72 9.91 -6.04
C HIS A 362 -5.84 9.22 -7.42
N LYS A 363 -6.82 8.31 -7.56
CA LYS A 363 -7.11 7.51 -8.77
C LYS A 363 -8.61 7.55 -9.04
N PRO A 364 -9.07 7.37 -10.30
CA PRO A 364 -10.48 7.40 -10.66
C PRO A 364 -11.35 6.47 -9.81
N ALA A 365 -11.07 5.18 -9.79
CA ALA A 365 -11.87 4.20 -9.04
C ALA A 365 -11.86 4.44 -7.51
N ALA A 366 -10.73 4.91 -6.95
CA ALA A 366 -10.65 5.25 -5.54
C ALA A 366 -11.50 6.48 -5.20
N LEU A 367 -11.43 7.53 -6.02
CA LEU A 367 -12.25 8.74 -5.84
C LEU A 367 -13.73 8.41 -5.96
N GLU A 368 -14.11 7.59 -6.92
CA GLU A 368 -15.49 7.11 -7.07
C GLU A 368 -15.97 6.38 -5.82
N GLY A 369 -15.19 5.42 -5.31
CA GLY A 369 -15.53 4.67 -4.10
C GLY A 369 -15.70 5.55 -2.86
N VAL A 370 -14.81 6.54 -2.69
CA VAL A 370 -14.88 7.50 -1.58
C VAL A 370 -16.10 8.40 -1.71
N LEU A 371 -16.41 8.93 -2.90
CA LEU A 371 -17.57 9.80 -3.11
C LEU A 371 -18.89 9.05 -2.97
N ARG A 372 -18.98 7.79 -3.42
CA ARG A 372 -20.16 6.94 -3.17
C ARG A 372 -20.35 6.67 -1.67
N THR A 373 -19.25 6.44 -0.94
CA THR A 373 -19.31 6.32 0.52
C THR A 373 -19.76 7.63 1.15
N ALA A 374 -19.20 8.77 0.76
CA ALA A 374 -19.60 10.08 1.25
C ALA A 374 -21.10 10.33 1.01
N ARG A 375 -21.61 9.96 -0.17
CA ARG A 375 -23.05 10.07 -0.48
C ARG A 375 -23.91 9.24 0.45
N SER A 376 -23.48 8.04 0.83
CA SER A 376 -24.23 7.19 1.78
C SER A 376 -24.22 7.73 3.22
N LEU A 377 -23.24 8.57 3.56
CA LEU A 377 -23.11 9.19 4.88
C LEU A 377 -23.83 10.56 4.96
N ALA A 378 -24.13 11.18 3.83
CA ALA A 378 -24.80 12.47 3.79
C ALA A 378 -26.21 12.37 4.36
N GLY A 379 -26.56 13.32 5.24
CA GLY A 379 -27.84 13.34 5.96
C GLY A 379 -29.05 13.48 5.03
N ALA A 380 -30.04 12.63 5.24
CA ALA A 380 -31.33 12.76 4.52
C ALA A 380 -32.14 13.94 5.05
N PRO A 381 -32.91 14.67 4.18
CA PRO A 381 -33.08 14.45 2.75
C PRO A 381 -32.15 15.29 1.85
N ARG A 382 -31.24 16.12 2.38
CA ARG A 382 -30.53 17.17 1.61
C ARG A 382 -29.07 17.36 1.92
N GLY A 383 -28.39 16.42 2.60
CA GLY A 383 -26.94 16.52 2.84
C GLY A 383 -26.16 16.53 1.54
N LYS A 384 -25.25 17.51 1.39
CA LYS A 384 -24.36 17.64 0.24
C LYS A 384 -23.09 16.85 0.42
N VAL A 385 -22.50 16.40 -0.69
CA VAL A 385 -21.13 15.90 -0.77
C VAL A 385 -20.26 16.98 -1.38
N ILE A 386 -19.27 17.44 -0.61
CA ILE A 386 -18.29 18.47 -0.99
C ILE A 386 -16.94 17.78 -1.10
N VAL A 387 -16.25 17.93 -2.23
CA VAL A 387 -14.93 17.30 -2.42
C VAL A 387 -13.84 18.33 -2.71
N VAL A 388 -12.70 18.17 -2.05
CA VAL A 388 -11.45 18.90 -2.31
C VAL A 388 -10.45 17.90 -2.85
N PHE A 389 -9.95 18.08 -4.07
CA PHE A 389 -8.92 17.19 -4.60
C PHE A 389 -8.08 17.84 -5.70
N GLY A 390 -6.96 17.22 -6.00
CA GLY A 390 -6.09 17.52 -7.12
C GLY A 390 -5.42 16.27 -7.66
N CYS A 391 -4.50 16.44 -8.61
CA CYS A 391 -3.68 15.37 -9.15
C CYS A 391 -2.20 15.70 -9.03
N GLY A 392 -1.38 14.65 -8.83
CA GLY A 392 0.07 14.81 -8.83
C GLY A 392 0.63 15.11 -10.22
N GLY A 393 1.66 15.96 -10.27
CA GLY A 393 2.51 16.15 -11.44
C GLY A 393 3.50 14.99 -11.63
N ASP A 394 4.09 14.88 -12.83
CA ASP A 394 5.02 13.82 -13.22
C ASP A 394 4.45 12.39 -12.98
N ARG A 395 3.15 12.24 -13.27
CA ARG A 395 2.37 11.00 -13.12
C ARG A 395 1.40 10.85 -14.31
N ASP A 396 0.62 9.76 -14.30
CA ASP A 396 -0.39 9.49 -15.33
C ASP A 396 -1.35 10.69 -15.50
N ARG A 397 -1.19 11.40 -16.62
CA ARG A 397 -2.04 12.55 -16.98
C ARG A 397 -3.44 12.11 -17.40
N GLY A 398 -3.57 10.89 -17.97
CA GLY A 398 -4.84 10.38 -18.48
C GLY A 398 -5.93 10.25 -17.44
N LYS A 399 -5.58 10.12 -16.16
CA LYS A 399 -6.55 10.05 -15.05
C LYS A 399 -7.17 11.41 -14.67
N ARG A 400 -6.56 12.56 -15.07
CA ARG A 400 -6.95 13.90 -14.59
C ARG A 400 -8.38 14.25 -15.02
N ALA A 401 -8.66 14.17 -16.32
CA ALA A 401 -9.99 14.45 -16.85
C ALA A 401 -11.04 13.43 -16.33
N GLU A 402 -10.66 12.16 -16.18
CA GLU A 402 -11.56 11.13 -15.64
C GLU A 402 -11.94 11.41 -14.18
N MET A 403 -10.98 11.80 -13.33
CA MET A 403 -11.26 12.20 -11.94
C MET A 403 -12.14 13.45 -11.88
N GLY A 404 -11.93 14.42 -12.78
CA GLY A 404 -12.81 15.59 -12.92
C GLY A 404 -14.25 15.19 -13.23
N ARG A 405 -14.48 14.32 -14.20
CA ARG A 405 -15.81 13.80 -14.54
C ARG A 405 -16.47 13.08 -13.36
N ILE A 406 -15.75 12.19 -12.68
CA ILE A 406 -16.26 11.44 -11.51
C ILE A 406 -16.69 12.41 -10.39
N ALA A 407 -15.89 13.44 -10.10
CA ALA A 407 -16.23 14.44 -9.10
C ALA A 407 -17.50 15.20 -9.50
N ALA A 408 -17.64 15.60 -10.78
CA ALA A 408 -18.83 16.29 -11.28
C ALA A 408 -20.09 15.43 -11.18
N GLU A 409 -20.00 14.13 -11.38
CA GLU A 409 -21.14 13.21 -11.33
C GLU A 409 -21.59 12.86 -9.89
N LEU A 410 -20.65 12.78 -8.95
CA LEU A 410 -20.90 12.21 -7.63
C LEU A 410 -20.88 13.21 -6.48
N ALA A 411 -20.23 14.38 -6.63
CA ALA A 411 -20.21 15.44 -5.63
C ALA A 411 -21.18 16.58 -6.00
N ASP A 412 -21.74 17.25 -4.99
CA ASP A 412 -22.58 18.44 -5.19
C ASP A 412 -21.72 19.70 -5.40
N GLU A 413 -20.62 19.80 -4.66
CA GLU A 413 -19.65 20.88 -4.75
C GLU A 413 -18.24 20.31 -4.93
N THR A 414 -17.44 20.93 -5.78
CA THR A 414 -16.06 20.48 -6.03
C THR A 414 -15.10 21.66 -5.97
N VAL A 415 -14.04 21.52 -5.16
CA VAL A 415 -12.94 22.46 -5.10
C VAL A 415 -11.68 21.77 -5.63
N LEU A 416 -11.22 22.19 -6.80
CA LEU A 416 -10.02 21.70 -7.43
C LEU A 416 -8.80 22.44 -6.85
N THR A 417 -7.77 21.69 -6.44
CA THR A 417 -6.59 22.26 -5.79
C THR A 417 -5.31 21.49 -6.14
N SER A 418 -4.16 22.03 -5.74
CA SER A 418 -2.88 21.33 -5.92
C SER A 418 -2.77 20.13 -4.98
N ASP A 419 -2.27 19.03 -5.51
CA ASP A 419 -1.78 17.87 -4.74
C ASP A 419 -0.25 18.02 -4.53
N ASN A 420 0.58 17.26 -5.25
CA ASN A 420 2.01 17.41 -5.37
C ASN A 420 2.34 17.77 -6.83
N PRO A 421 2.42 19.05 -7.21
CA PRO A 421 2.67 19.46 -8.60
C PRO A 421 4.03 18.99 -9.14
N ARG A 422 5.01 18.77 -8.28
CA ARG A 422 6.40 18.41 -8.61
C ARG A 422 7.03 19.39 -9.60
N SER A 423 7.39 18.93 -10.81
CA SER A 423 7.98 19.80 -11.83
C SER A 423 6.94 20.49 -12.73
N GLU A 424 5.67 20.06 -12.71
CA GLU A 424 4.63 20.62 -13.55
C GLU A 424 4.02 21.92 -12.98
N ASP A 425 3.49 22.77 -13.86
CA ASP A 425 2.72 23.94 -13.46
C ASP A 425 1.41 23.50 -12.77
N PRO A 426 1.16 23.90 -11.52
CA PRO A 426 -0.06 23.55 -10.78
C PRO A 426 -1.34 23.92 -11.55
N ARG A 427 -1.35 25.09 -12.23
CA ARG A 427 -2.53 25.55 -12.96
C ARG A 427 -2.82 24.67 -14.17
N ALA A 428 -1.79 24.22 -14.90
CA ALA A 428 -1.96 23.31 -16.02
C ALA A 428 -2.60 21.98 -15.58
N ILE A 429 -2.20 21.45 -14.43
CA ILE A 429 -2.80 20.24 -13.87
C ILE A 429 -4.29 20.46 -13.57
N LEU A 430 -4.63 21.59 -12.94
CA LEU A 430 -6.03 21.91 -12.59
C LEU A 430 -6.90 22.10 -13.85
N GLU A 431 -6.38 22.70 -14.91
CA GLU A 431 -7.09 22.84 -16.18
C GLU A 431 -7.41 21.49 -16.83
N GLU A 432 -6.49 20.51 -16.76
CA GLU A 432 -6.75 19.16 -17.27
C GLU A 432 -7.86 18.44 -16.49
N ILE A 433 -7.93 18.65 -15.15
CA ILE A 433 -9.00 18.10 -14.33
C ILE A 433 -10.32 18.82 -14.66
N ARG A 434 -10.29 20.16 -14.75
CA ARG A 434 -11.44 21.01 -15.08
C ARG A 434 -12.07 20.62 -16.42
N ALA A 435 -11.26 20.37 -17.43
CA ALA A 435 -11.73 19.96 -18.75
C ALA A 435 -12.61 18.68 -18.72
N GLY A 436 -12.28 17.73 -17.83
CA GLY A 436 -13.12 16.55 -17.59
C GLY A 436 -14.40 16.87 -16.83
N TYR A 437 -14.33 17.76 -15.86
CA TYR A 437 -15.46 18.22 -15.03
C TYR A 437 -16.50 18.95 -15.86
N GLU A 438 -16.10 19.94 -16.66
CA GLU A 438 -16.97 20.80 -17.45
C GLU A 438 -17.71 20.07 -18.58
N ARG A 439 -17.22 18.90 -19.03
CA ARG A 439 -17.95 18.03 -19.97
C ARG A 439 -19.33 17.59 -19.45
N THR A 440 -19.56 17.68 -18.15
CA THR A 440 -20.86 17.38 -17.53
C THR A 440 -21.81 18.59 -17.50
N GLY A 441 -21.39 19.75 -18.01
CA GLY A 441 -22.16 21.01 -17.98
C GLY A 441 -22.11 21.74 -16.61
N ARG A 442 -21.25 21.31 -15.69
CA ARG A 442 -21.06 21.89 -14.35
C ARG A 442 -19.74 22.69 -14.29
N ALA A 443 -19.64 23.65 -13.39
CA ALA A 443 -18.42 24.41 -13.12
C ALA A 443 -17.85 24.02 -11.76
N ALA A 444 -16.51 23.83 -11.70
CA ALA A 444 -15.79 23.59 -10.47
C ALA A 444 -15.16 24.88 -9.93
N THR A 445 -15.06 24.99 -8.60
CA THR A 445 -14.26 26.04 -7.97
C THR A 445 -12.78 25.67 -8.04
N MET A 446 -11.93 26.53 -8.59
CA MET A 446 -10.47 26.30 -8.67
C MET A 446 -9.75 27.17 -7.64
N VAL A 447 -9.04 26.54 -6.71
CA VAL A 447 -8.24 27.20 -5.67
C VAL A 447 -6.88 26.51 -5.59
N PRO A 448 -5.84 27.00 -6.29
CA PRO A 448 -4.53 26.34 -6.35
C PRO A 448 -3.88 26.12 -4.97
N ASP A 449 -4.02 27.07 -4.05
CA ASP A 449 -3.55 26.92 -2.67
C ASP A 449 -4.43 25.92 -1.90
N ARG A 450 -3.81 24.82 -1.44
CA ARG A 450 -4.55 23.71 -0.82
C ARG A 450 -5.17 24.10 0.53
N ARG A 451 -4.51 24.94 1.34
CA ARG A 451 -5.09 25.41 2.62
C ARG A 451 -6.33 26.27 2.36
N GLN A 452 -6.27 27.17 1.38
CA GLN A 452 -7.42 27.99 0.98
C GLN A 452 -8.53 27.14 0.38
N ALA A 453 -8.20 26.10 -0.38
CA ALA A 453 -9.19 25.18 -0.94
C ALA A 453 -9.94 24.43 0.17
N ILE A 454 -9.23 23.91 1.17
CA ILE A 454 -9.84 23.28 2.36
C ILE A 454 -10.72 24.31 3.11
N THR A 455 -10.20 25.53 3.33
CA THR A 455 -10.99 26.62 3.94
C THR A 455 -12.29 26.89 3.18
N THR A 456 -12.22 26.93 1.85
CA THR A 456 -13.40 27.15 0.99
C THR A 456 -14.42 26.04 1.16
N ALA A 457 -13.99 24.78 1.15
CA ALA A 457 -14.89 23.63 1.32
C ALA A 457 -15.55 23.62 2.72
N LEU A 458 -14.78 23.91 3.79
CA LEU A 458 -15.31 23.97 5.15
C LEU A 458 -16.34 25.10 5.34
N ARG A 459 -16.19 26.23 4.62
CA ARG A 459 -17.18 27.32 4.61
C ARG A 459 -18.47 26.97 3.89
N LEU A 460 -18.41 26.13 2.86
CA LEU A 460 -19.60 25.67 2.13
C LEU A 460 -20.41 24.67 2.95
N ALA A 461 -19.76 23.92 3.84
CA ALA A 461 -20.36 22.82 4.57
C ALA A 461 -21.38 23.28 5.61
N ARG A 462 -22.48 22.53 5.72
CA ARG A 462 -23.55 22.70 6.69
C ARG A 462 -23.80 21.40 7.44
N SER A 463 -24.52 21.47 8.54
CA SER A 463 -24.92 20.27 9.28
C SER A 463 -25.63 19.26 8.36
N GLY A 464 -25.23 18.00 8.43
CA GLY A 464 -25.68 16.90 7.58
C GLY A 464 -24.89 16.72 6.28
N ASP A 465 -23.99 17.63 5.92
CA ASP A 465 -23.10 17.49 4.75
C ASP A 465 -21.94 16.55 5.03
N VAL A 466 -21.28 16.10 3.95
CA VAL A 466 -20.02 15.36 4.01
C VAL A 466 -18.98 16.09 3.19
N VAL A 467 -17.87 16.45 3.84
CA VAL A 467 -16.70 17.04 3.19
C VAL A 467 -15.62 15.97 3.07
N VAL A 468 -15.08 15.79 1.87
CA VAL A 468 -13.98 14.86 1.58
C VAL A 468 -12.77 15.66 1.12
N ILE A 469 -11.64 15.55 1.85
CA ILE A 469 -10.34 16.05 1.42
C ILE A 469 -9.57 14.85 0.86
N ALA A 470 -9.42 14.78 -0.47
CA ALA A 470 -8.86 13.64 -1.16
C ALA A 470 -7.50 13.95 -1.81
N GLY A 471 -6.72 12.87 -2.03
CA GLY A 471 -5.44 12.89 -2.73
C GLY A 471 -4.25 12.55 -1.84
N LYS A 472 -4.00 13.32 -0.79
CA LYS A 472 -2.80 13.20 0.06
C LYS A 472 -2.94 12.19 1.19
N GLY A 473 -4.14 12.05 1.77
CA GLY A 473 -4.39 11.10 2.85
C GLY A 473 -3.42 11.26 4.02
N HIS A 474 -2.50 10.30 4.15
CA HIS A 474 -1.49 10.27 5.22
C HIS A 474 -0.21 11.06 4.91
N GLU A 475 -0.04 11.60 3.71
CA GLU A 475 1.15 12.37 3.35
C GLU A 475 1.27 13.65 4.21
N THR A 476 2.48 13.92 4.68
CA THR A 476 2.79 15.04 5.58
C THR A 476 3.56 16.18 4.91
N TYR A 477 3.64 16.17 3.58
CA TYR A 477 4.34 17.19 2.79
C TYR A 477 3.60 17.51 1.49
N GLN A 478 3.88 18.68 0.92
CA GLN A 478 3.54 19.03 -0.45
C GLN A 478 4.84 19.29 -1.23
N GLU A 479 4.93 18.72 -2.45
CA GLU A 479 6.10 18.83 -3.30
C GLU A 479 5.81 19.74 -4.50
N THR A 480 6.56 20.86 -4.60
CA THR A 480 6.46 21.82 -5.70
C THR A 480 7.87 22.22 -6.14
N SER A 481 8.15 22.12 -7.45
CA SER A 481 9.46 22.49 -8.04
C SER A 481 10.66 21.84 -7.31
N GLY A 482 10.52 20.54 -6.97
CA GLY A 482 11.55 19.75 -6.29
C GLY A 482 11.74 20.08 -4.80
N ARG A 483 10.94 20.99 -4.23
CA ARG A 483 10.95 21.30 -2.79
C ARG A 483 9.78 20.62 -2.09
N LYS A 484 10.07 19.98 -0.95
CA LYS A 484 9.06 19.39 -0.07
C LYS A 484 8.84 20.33 1.11
N GLU A 485 7.62 20.81 1.26
CA GLU A 485 7.19 21.63 2.39
C GLU A 485 6.23 20.85 3.28
N PRO A 486 6.28 20.99 4.61
CA PRO A 486 5.34 20.33 5.52
C PRO A 486 3.91 20.71 5.18
N PHE A 487 3.07 19.70 4.92
CA PHE A 487 1.63 19.89 4.67
C PHE A 487 0.89 18.57 4.93
N ASP A 488 0.03 18.57 5.92
CA ASP A 488 -0.80 17.42 6.28
C ASP A 488 -2.27 17.86 6.31
N ASP A 489 -3.09 17.29 5.44
CA ASP A 489 -4.51 17.62 5.32
C ASP A 489 -5.25 17.51 6.66
N ARG A 490 -4.89 16.53 7.48
CA ARG A 490 -5.50 16.27 8.79
C ARG A 490 -5.18 17.36 9.81
N VAL A 491 -3.93 17.82 9.79
CA VAL A 491 -3.47 18.91 10.66
C VAL A 491 -4.11 20.23 10.25
N VAL A 492 -4.05 20.54 8.95
CA VAL A 492 -4.64 21.77 8.38
C VAL A 492 -6.14 21.82 8.66
N ALA A 493 -6.86 20.71 8.46
CA ALA A 493 -8.29 20.64 8.75
C ALA A 493 -8.61 20.92 10.23
N ARG A 494 -7.84 20.31 11.17
CA ARG A 494 -8.04 20.56 12.62
C ARG A 494 -7.74 22.01 13.00
N GLU A 495 -6.69 22.60 12.45
CA GLU A 495 -6.35 24.02 12.68
C GLU A 495 -7.46 24.95 12.24
N LEU A 496 -7.98 24.76 11.00
CA LEU A 496 -9.07 25.57 10.46
C LEU A 496 -10.37 25.42 11.26
N LEU A 497 -10.67 24.21 11.72
CA LEU A 497 -11.82 23.97 12.61
C LEU A 497 -11.66 24.67 13.97
N ALA A 498 -10.47 24.66 14.55
CA ALA A 498 -10.18 25.37 15.80
C ALA A 498 -10.29 26.90 15.64
N GLU A 499 -9.77 27.45 14.52
CA GLU A 499 -9.94 28.86 14.15
C GLU A 499 -11.40 29.25 14.05
N ALA A 500 -12.23 28.43 13.39
CA ALA A 500 -13.68 28.64 13.26
C ALA A 500 -14.41 28.61 14.61
N THR A 501 -14.05 27.69 15.49
CA THR A 501 -14.64 27.53 16.82
C THR A 501 -14.30 28.69 17.75
N SER A 502 -13.10 29.29 17.62
CA SER A 502 -12.62 30.42 18.43
C SER A 502 -13.19 31.79 18.03
N GLY A 503 -14.11 31.85 17.06
CA GLY A 503 -14.70 33.11 16.56
C GLY A 503 -13.72 34.00 15.79
N ARG A 504 -12.49 33.54 15.56
CA ARG A 504 -11.61 34.09 14.52
C ARG A 504 -12.23 33.65 13.20
N ALA A 505 -13.03 34.55 12.59
CA ALA A 505 -13.62 34.30 11.30
C ALA A 505 -12.59 33.59 10.44
N LEU A 506 -13.03 32.56 9.64
CA LEU A 506 -12.24 31.99 8.54
C LEU A 506 -11.96 33.15 7.53
N ALA A 507 -11.30 34.21 8.02
CA ALA A 507 -11.03 35.46 7.32
C ALA A 507 -9.79 35.27 6.49
N GLY A 508 -9.99 35.22 5.20
CA GLY A 508 -8.92 35.16 4.20
C GLY A 508 -9.45 35.53 2.84
N GLY A 509 -9.41 36.83 2.51
CA GLY A 509 -9.26 37.33 1.17
C GLY A 509 -10.51 37.55 0.33
N ALA A 510 -11.20 38.63 0.63
CA ALA A 510 -11.71 39.48 -0.45
C ALA A 510 -10.79 40.68 -0.57
N ARG A 511 -9.88 40.72 -1.53
CA ARG A 511 -9.40 41.87 -2.27
C ARG A 511 -8.92 41.42 -3.64
#